data_84a92aa97dce2c2ce82eb691691c4523
#
_entry.id   84a92aa97dce2c2ce82eb691691c4523
#
_cell.length_a   1.000
_cell.length_b   1.000
_cell.length_c   1.000
_cell.angle_alpha   90.00
_cell.angle_beta   90.00
_cell.angle_gamma   90.00
#
_symmetry.space_group_name_H-M   'P 1'
#
loop_
_entity.id
_entity.type
_entity.pdbx_description
1 polymer ?
#
loop_
_entity_poly.entity_id
_entity_poly.type
_entity_poly.pdbx_seq_one_letter_code
_entity_poly.pdbx_strand_id
1 'polypeptide(L)'
;MKLKIKDQLPDTEIFQLVDGEPQKSKLSEIIGNGKVVLFGLPGAFTSTCSKLHLPGFVANADKIKAKGIEQIFCLSVNDPYVMNGWGEINNTTGKIKMLSDPYLLFTKAIGAEVDRNAKGMGIRSNRYLIVIENFTVVNIHVEKETKECGLT
;
A
#
# COMPACT_ATOMS: atom_id res chain seq x y z
N MET A 1 -13.92 4.89 -3.14
CA MET A 1 -12.73 5.07 -4.00
C MET A 1 -13.02 6.15 -5.04
N LYS A 2 -12.18 7.16 -5.09
CA LYS A 2 -12.31 8.29 -6.03
C LYS A 2 -11.42 8.13 -7.27
N LEU A 3 -10.38 7.29 -7.21
CA LEU A 3 -9.48 7.06 -8.33
C LEU A 3 -10.13 6.24 -9.43
N LYS A 4 -9.81 6.60 -10.67
CA LYS A 4 -10.25 5.90 -11.88
C LYS A 4 -9.04 5.65 -12.79
N ILE A 5 -9.18 4.69 -13.70
CA ILE A 5 -8.19 4.45 -14.75
C ILE A 5 -7.93 5.76 -15.51
N LYS A 6 -6.67 6.06 -15.80
CA LYS A 6 -6.13 7.26 -16.42
C LYS A 6 -5.95 8.47 -15.51
N ASP A 7 -6.43 8.41 -14.26
CA ASP A 7 -6.15 9.48 -13.30
C ASP A 7 -4.68 9.46 -12.90
N GLN A 8 -4.10 10.64 -12.65
CA GLN A 8 -2.83 10.73 -11.95
C GLN A 8 -3.06 10.48 -10.46
N LEU A 9 -2.08 9.87 -9.80
CA LEU A 9 -2.15 9.70 -8.35
C LEU A 9 -2.03 11.05 -7.65
N PRO A 10 -2.71 11.24 -6.51
CA PRO A 10 -2.45 12.38 -5.64
C PRO A 10 -0.99 12.33 -5.16
N ASP A 11 -0.27 13.43 -5.34
CA ASP A 11 1.15 13.49 -4.94
C ASP A 11 1.25 13.99 -3.50
N THR A 12 0.92 13.12 -2.57
CA THR A 12 0.93 13.41 -1.15
C THR A 12 2.26 13.03 -0.50
N GLU A 13 2.52 13.59 0.68
CA GLU A 13 3.65 13.17 1.50
C GLU A 13 3.38 11.78 2.08
N ILE A 14 4.39 10.93 2.00
CA ILE A 14 4.39 9.56 2.50
C ILE A 14 5.66 9.36 3.33
N PHE A 15 5.58 8.49 4.32
CA PHE A 15 6.73 8.14 5.15
C PHE A 15 7.21 6.73 4.88
N GLN A 16 8.51 6.52 5.05
CA GLN A 16 9.12 5.19 5.06
C GLN A 16 10.31 5.20 6.00
N LEU A 17 10.70 4.03 6.47
CA LEU A 17 11.88 3.89 7.29
C LEU A 17 13.10 3.67 6.38
N VAL A 18 14.09 4.56 6.49
CA VAL A 18 15.33 4.49 5.71
C VAL A 18 16.49 4.54 6.70
N ASP A 19 17.32 3.50 6.69
CA ASP A 19 18.46 3.38 7.60
C ASP A 19 18.07 3.59 9.08
N GLY A 20 16.92 3.03 9.47
CA GLY A 20 16.43 3.10 10.83
C GLY A 20 15.73 4.39 11.23
N GLU A 21 15.57 5.34 10.31
CA GLU A 21 14.96 6.64 10.58
C GLU A 21 13.74 6.90 9.68
N PRO A 22 12.65 7.46 10.22
CA PRO A 22 11.52 7.87 9.39
C PRO A 22 11.93 8.98 8.42
N GLN A 23 11.61 8.79 7.15
CA GLN A 23 11.87 9.76 6.10
C GLN A 23 10.57 10.13 5.40
N LYS A 24 10.33 11.42 5.25
CA LYS A 24 9.17 11.97 4.55
C LYS A 24 9.58 12.31 3.11
N SER A 25 8.79 11.84 2.14
CA SER A 25 9.00 12.14 0.73
C SER A 25 7.67 12.26 0.03
N LYS A 26 7.65 12.89 -1.13
CA LYS A 26 6.45 12.87 -1.97
C LYS A 26 6.30 11.51 -2.64
N LEU A 27 5.07 11.07 -2.81
CA LEU A 27 4.78 9.77 -3.42
C LEU A 27 5.39 9.65 -4.82
N SER A 28 5.37 10.74 -5.61
CA SER A 28 5.97 10.76 -6.94
C SER A 28 7.48 10.49 -6.91
N GLU A 29 8.17 10.96 -5.89
CA GLU A 29 9.62 10.72 -5.73
C GLU A 29 9.90 9.25 -5.38
N ILE A 30 9.02 8.64 -4.59
CA ILE A 30 9.15 7.24 -4.18
C ILE A 30 8.86 6.29 -5.34
N ILE A 31 7.75 6.51 -6.06
CA ILE A 31 7.26 5.63 -7.11
C ILE A 31 8.03 5.82 -8.43
N GLY A 32 8.36 7.08 -8.76
CA GLY A 32 9.01 7.39 -10.03
C GLY A 32 8.08 7.21 -11.23
N ASN A 33 8.66 6.97 -12.40
CA ASN A 33 7.94 6.91 -13.69
C ASN A 33 7.72 5.50 -14.23
N GLY A 34 8.24 4.48 -13.56
CA GLY A 34 8.13 3.10 -14.01
C GLY A 34 6.73 2.52 -13.84
N LYS A 35 6.59 1.26 -14.21
CA LYS A 35 5.37 0.50 -13.97
C LYS A 35 5.48 -0.20 -12.63
N VAL A 36 4.59 0.13 -11.70
CA VAL A 36 4.63 -0.35 -10.32
C VAL A 36 3.25 -0.81 -9.86
N VAL A 37 3.23 -1.59 -8.79
CA VAL A 37 2.02 -1.98 -8.08
C VAL A 37 2.04 -1.36 -6.69
N LEU A 38 0.94 -0.73 -6.32
CA LEU A 38 0.70 -0.22 -4.97
C LEU A 38 -0.55 -0.88 -4.42
N PHE A 39 -0.41 -1.60 -3.31
CA PHE A 39 -1.58 -2.13 -2.62
C PHE A 39 -1.69 -1.53 -1.23
N GLY A 40 -2.93 -1.22 -0.84
CA GLY A 40 -3.25 -0.67 0.47
C GLY A 40 -4.10 -1.64 1.26
N LEU A 41 -4.03 -1.53 2.58
CA LEU A 41 -4.71 -2.44 3.49
C LEU A 41 -5.00 -1.76 4.83
N PRO A 42 -5.93 -2.33 5.63
CA PRO A 42 -6.33 -1.71 6.90
C PRO A 42 -5.22 -1.57 7.93
N GLY A 43 -4.23 -2.44 7.91
CA GLY A 43 -3.12 -2.25 8.84
C GLY A 43 -2.25 -3.48 9.06
N ALA A 44 -1.03 -3.21 9.49
CA ALA A 44 -0.06 -4.21 9.92
C ALA A 44 -0.65 -5.06 11.06
N PHE A 45 -0.32 -6.35 11.07
CA PHE A 45 -0.72 -7.31 12.10
C PHE A 45 -2.22 -7.59 12.21
N THR A 46 -3.06 -6.99 11.36
CA THR A 46 -4.48 -7.34 11.30
C THR A 46 -4.66 -8.67 10.56
N SER A 47 -5.79 -9.37 10.83
CA SER A 47 -5.93 -10.79 10.43
C SER A 47 -5.74 -11.05 8.94
N THR A 48 -6.55 -10.45 8.07
CA THR A 48 -6.47 -10.70 6.62
C THR A 48 -5.17 -10.15 6.02
N CYS A 49 -4.71 -8.99 6.50
CA CYS A 49 -3.47 -8.37 6.03
C CYS A 49 -2.26 -9.25 6.32
N SER A 50 -2.20 -9.83 7.52
CA SER A 50 -1.07 -10.67 7.96
C SER A 50 -1.14 -12.10 7.45
N LYS A 51 -2.35 -12.66 7.26
CA LYS A 51 -2.53 -14.07 6.89
C LYS A 51 -2.62 -14.28 5.38
N LEU A 52 -3.21 -13.35 4.63
CA LEU A 52 -3.50 -13.54 3.22
C LEU A 52 -2.86 -12.49 2.31
N HIS A 53 -3.10 -11.20 2.58
CA HIS A 53 -2.77 -10.13 1.63
C HIS A 53 -1.27 -9.99 1.43
N LEU A 54 -0.54 -9.62 2.49
CA LEU A 54 0.91 -9.44 2.39
C LEU A 54 1.65 -10.74 2.04
N PRO A 55 1.39 -11.88 2.71
CA PRO A 55 2.05 -13.12 2.32
C PRO A 55 1.82 -13.53 0.88
N GLY A 56 0.62 -13.29 0.33
CA GLY A 56 0.31 -13.56 -1.07
C GLY A 56 1.20 -12.75 -2.02
N PHE A 57 1.42 -11.47 -1.74
CA PHE A 57 2.31 -10.63 -2.55
C PHE A 57 3.78 -11.04 -2.39
N VAL A 58 4.21 -11.39 -1.20
CA VAL A 58 5.59 -11.89 -0.98
C VAL A 58 5.84 -13.17 -1.78
N ALA A 59 4.91 -14.12 -1.72
CA ALA A 59 5.03 -15.39 -2.44
C ALA A 59 5.04 -15.21 -3.95
N ASN A 60 4.34 -14.21 -4.48
CA ASN A 60 4.20 -13.97 -5.91
C ASN A 60 5.05 -12.79 -6.43
N ALA A 61 5.89 -12.18 -5.59
CA ALA A 61 6.65 -10.98 -5.96
C ALA A 61 7.48 -11.17 -7.25
N ASP A 62 8.18 -12.29 -7.36
CA ASP A 62 9.03 -12.53 -8.54
C ASP A 62 8.19 -12.70 -9.81
N LYS A 63 7.02 -13.36 -9.71
CA LYS A 63 6.10 -13.52 -10.84
C LYS A 63 5.52 -12.19 -11.28
N ILE A 64 5.18 -11.32 -10.32
CA ILE A 64 4.66 -9.98 -10.59
C ILE A 64 5.72 -9.15 -11.30
N LYS A 65 6.94 -9.15 -10.80
CA LYS A 65 8.06 -8.40 -11.40
C LYS A 65 8.41 -8.92 -12.79
N ALA A 66 8.30 -10.23 -13.01
CA ALA A 66 8.54 -10.83 -14.33
C ALA A 66 7.58 -10.34 -15.41
N LYS A 67 6.45 -9.76 -15.03
CA LYS A 67 5.45 -9.17 -15.95
C LYS A 67 5.72 -7.71 -16.28
N GLY A 68 6.90 -7.17 -15.94
CA GLY A 68 7.28 -5.81 -16.23
C GLY A 68 7.03 -4.82 -15.10
N ILE A 69 6.66 -5.30 -13.92
CA ILE A 69 6.49 -4.47 -12.72
C ILE A 69 7.86 -4.24 -12.07
N GLU A 70 8.30 -3.00 -12.02
CA GLU A 70 9.61 -2.65 -11.46
C GLU A 70 9.66 -2.72 -9.94
N GLN A 71 8.58 -2.29 -9.27
CA GLN A 71 8.49 -2.21 -7.82
C GLN A 71 7.10 -2.59 -7.35
N ILE A 72 7.04 -3.16 -6.14
CA ILE A 72 5.79 -3.42 -5.43
C ILE A 72 5.82 -2.66 -4.12
N PHE A 73 4.76 -1.89 -3.83
CA PHE A 73 4.63 -1.09 -2.62
C PHE A 73 3.42 -1.53 -1.82
N CYS A 74 3.59 -1.59 -0.49
CA CYS A 74 2.50 -1.84 0.46
C CYS A 74 2.31 -0.59 1.33
N LEU A 75 1.07 -0.09 1.43
CA LEU A 75 0.77 1.13 2.16
C LEU A 75 -0.32 0.90 3.20
N SER A 76 -0.13 1.46 4.38
CA SER A 76 -1.17 1.54 5.40
C SER A 76 -1.00 2.80 6.24
N VAL A 77 -1.96 3.05 7.14
CA VAL A 77 -1.92 4.20 8.05
C VAL A 77 -1.04 3.98 9.28
N ASN A 78 -0.46 2.79 9.46
CA ASN A 78 0.50 2.54 10.52
C ASN A 78 1.76 3.39 10.33
N ASP A 79 2.44 3.70 11.43
CA ASP A 79 3.66 4.50 11.35
C ASP A 79 4.82 3.74 10.66
N PRO A 80 5.91 4.45 10.27
CA PRO A 80 7.01 3.82 9.53
C PRO A 80 7.71 2.69 10.28
N TYR A 81 7.83 2.78 11.59
CA TYR A 81 8.47 1.72 12.38
C TYR A 81 7.64 0.44 12.37
N VAL A 82 6.33 0.59 12.57
CA VAL A 82 5.40 -0.56 12.55
C VAL A 82 5.39 -1.21 11.17
N MET A 83 5.31 -0.42 10.11
CA MET A 83 5.31 -0.94 8.74
C MET A 83 6.61 -1.67 8.41
N ASN A 84 7.74 -1.11 8.81
CA ASN A 84 9.03 -1.76 8.58
C ASN A 84 9.14 -3.08 9.34
N GLY A 85 8.78 -3.09 10.63
CA GLY A 85 8.84 -4.30 11.45
C GLY A 85 7.92 -5.41 10.94
N TRP A 86 6.72 -5.03 10.52
CA TRP A 86 5.78 -5.98 9.93
C TRP A 86 6.31 -6.55 8.61
N GLY A 87 6.93 -5.69 7.80
CA GLY A 87 7.59 -6.12 6.56
C GLY A 87 8.71 -7.11 6.81
N GLU A 88 9.58 -6.85 7.79
CA GLU A 88 10.68 -7.75 8.14
C GLU A 88 10.18 -9.14 8.58
N ILE A 89 9.16 -9.17 9.44
CA ILE A 89 8.55 -10.42 9.90
C ILE A 89 7.98 -11.23 8.73
N ASN A 90 7.48 -10.56 7.69
CA ASN A 90 6.89 -11.20 6.53
C ASN A 90 7.86 -11.37 5.36
N ASN A 91 9.15 -11.15 5.57
CA ASN A 91 10.19 -11.37 4.56
C ASN A 91 10.03 -10.52 3.28
N THR A 92 9.68 -9.25 3.45
CA THR A 92 9.44 -8.34 2.32
C THR A 92 10.73 -7.74 1.74
N THR A 93 11.86 -7.84 2.44
CA THR A 93 13.13 -7.23 2.02
C THR A 93 13.52 -7.65 0.61
N GLY A 94 13.77 -6.65 -0.24
CA GLY A 94 14.11 -6.89 -1.65
C GLY A 94 12.92 -7.26 -2.54
N LYS A 95 11.73 -7.41 -1.97
CA LYS A 95 10.51 -7.83 -2.72
C LYS A 95 9.43 -6.77 -2.71
N ILE A 96 9.13 -6.19 -1.55
CA ILE A 96 8.06 -5.22 -1.35
C ILE A 96 8.59 -4.08 -0.50
N LYS A 97 8.35 -2.85 -0.94
CA LYS A 97 8.69 -1.65 -0.15
C LYS A 97 7.50 -1.25 0.70
N MET A 98 7.75 -1.05 2.00
CA MET A 98 6.71 -0.72 2.97
C MET A 98 6.59 0.79 3.11
N LEU A 99 5.39 1.33 2.90
CA LEU A 99 5.09 2.74 2.99
C LEU A 99 4.09 3.03 4.11
N SER A 100 4.17 4.22 4.68
CA SER A 100 3.31 4.66 5.77
C SER A 100 2.58 5.94 5.41
N ASP A 101 1.27 5.95 5.64
CA ASP A 101 0.39 7.11 5.45
C ASP A 101 -0.26 7.49 6.79
N PRO A 102 0.55 7.90 7.81
CA PRO A 102 0.07 8.01 9.19
C PRO A 102 -0.97 9.12 9.39
N TYR A 103 -1.00 10.11 8.53
CA TYR A 103 -1.97 11.20 8.59
C TYR A 103 -3.12 11.05 7.59
N LEU A 104 -3.21 9.90 6.92
CA LEU A 104 -4.26 9.58 5.95
C LEU A 104 -4.33 10.54 4.75
N LEU A 105 -3.24 11.21 4.42
CA LEU A 105 -3.23 12.18 3.32
C LEU A 105 -3.56 11.50 1.98
N PHE A 106 -2.86 10.42 1.67
CA PHE A 106 -3.13 9.65 0.45
C PHE A 106 -4.44 8.89 0.56
N THR A 107 -4.67 8.20 1.67
CA THR A 107 -5.86 7.37 1.90
C THR A 107 -7.15 8.17 1.71
N LYS A 108 -7.23 9.37 2.28
CA LYS A 108 -8.40 10.25 2.10
C LYS A 108 -8.46 10.85 0.71
N ALA A 109 -7.32 11.22 0.13
CA ALA A 109 -7.29 11.81 -1.22
C ALA A 109 -7.87 10.85 -2.28
N ILE A 110 -7.63 9.55 -2.13
CA ILE A 110 -8.21 8.55 -3.05
C ILE A 110 -9.59 8.04 -2.62
N GLY A 111 -10.11 8.52 -1.50
CA GLY A 111 -11.43 8.09 -0.99
C GLY A 111 -11.47 6.66 -0.48
N ALA A 112 -10.35 6.17 0.07
CA ALA A 112 -10.23 4.80 0.57
C ALA A 112 -10.39 4.69 2.08
N GLU A 113 -10.67 5.78 2.79
CA GLU A 113 -10.82 5.77 4.25
C GLU A 113 -12.04 4.98 4.69
N VAL A 114 -11.89 4.25 5.79
CA VAL A 114 -12.94 3.45 6.44
C VAL A 114 -12.88 3.68 7.94
N ASP A 115 -14.03 3.96 8.54
CA ASP A 115 -14.15 4.12 9.99
C ASP A 115 -14.15 2.76 10.68
N ARG A 116 -13.12 2.50 11.47
CA ARG A 116 -12.96 1.28 12.27
C ARG A 116 -12.95 1.60 13.77
N ASN A 117 -13.55 2.71 14.16
CA ASN A 117 -13.60 3.12 15.57
C ASN A 117 -14.29 2.09 16.48
N ALA A 118 -15.31 1.39 15.97
CA ALA A 118 -15.99 0.34 16.72
C ALA A 118 -15.06 -0.80 17.18
N LYS A 119 -13.93 -0.97 16.49
CA LYS A 119 -12.90 -1.98 16.82
C LYS A 119 -11.65 -1.39 17.46
N GLY A 120 -11.70 -0.13 17.85
CA GLY A 120 -10.56 0.55 18.46
C GLY A 120 -9.43 0.85 17.49
N MET A 121 -9.69 0.83 16.20
CA MET A 121 -8.64 1.00 15.18
C MET A 121 -8.57 2.40 14.58
N GLY A 122 -9.56 3.25 14.87
CA GLY A 122 -9.64 4.57 14.27
C GLY A 122 -10.02 4.52 12.80
N ILE A 123 -9.57 5.51 12.04
CA ILE A 123 -9.79 5.57 10.59
C ILE A 123 -8.66 4.80 9.91
N ARG A 124 -9.02 3.87 9.05
CA ARG A 124 -8.10 3.00 8.32
C ARG A 124 -8.36 3.07 6.83
N SER A 125 -7.57 2.34 6.05
CA SER A 125 -7.78 2.22 4.62
C SER A 125 -8.62 0.99 4.29
N ASN A 126 -9.42 1.09 3.24
CA ASN A 126 -9.98 -0.09 2.59
C ASN A 126 -8.84 -0.86 1.92
N ARG A 127 -9.14 -2.07 1.46
CA ARG A 127 -8.18 -2.91 0.75
C ARG A 127 -8.29 -2.66 -0.75
N TYR A 128 -7.16 -2.32 -1.39
CA TYR A 128 -7.12 -2.03 -2.81
C TYR A 128 -5.79 -2.45 -3.42
N LEU A 129 -5.78 -2.55 -4.75
CA LEU A 129 -4.58 -2.72 -5.56
C LEU A 129 -4.65 -1.75 -6.74
N ILE A 130 -3.57 -1.01 -6.97
CA ILE A 130 -3.45 -0.08 -8.08
C ILE A 130 -2.23 -0.44 -8.90
N VAL A 131 -2.41 -0.61 -10.21
CA VAL A 131 -1.30 -0.72 -11.17
C VAL A 131 -1.05 0.67 -11.75
N ILE A 132 0.18 1.12 -11.68
CA ILE A 132 0.57 2.49 -11.98
C ILE A 132 1.69 2.47 -13.02
N GLU A 133 1.61 3.37 -14.00
CA GLU A 133 2.68 3.62 -14.97
C GLU A 133 2.76 5.12 -15.22
N ASN A 134 3.96 5.70 -15.13
CA ASN A 134 4.17 7.14 -15.22
C ASN A 134 3.27 7.92 -14.25
N PHE A 135 3.17 7.44 -13.01
CA PHE A 135 2.36 8.04 -11.95
C PHE A 135 0.87 8.15 -12.30
N THR A 136 0.42 7.34 -13.23
CA THR A 136 -0.95 7.31 -13.75
C THR A 136 -1.58 5.94 -13.51
N VAL A 137 -2.85 5.91 -13.13
CA VAL A 137 -3.57 4.65 -12.85
C VAL A 137 -3.83 3.90 -14.17
N VAL A 138 -3.26 2.70 -14.27
CA VAL A 138 -3.48 1.78 -15.41
C VAL A 138 -4.62 0.81 -15.09
N ASN A 139 -4.68 0.35 -13.86
CA ASN A 139 -5.74 -0.55 -13.40
C ASN A 139 -5.95 -0.37 -11.90
N ILE A 140 -7.14 -0.73 -11.42
CA ILE A 140 -7.49 -0.60 -10.00
C ILE A 140 -8.50 -1.67 -9.62
N HIS A 141 -8.27 -2.29 -8.46
CA HIS A 141 -9.18 -3.25 -7.85
C HIS A 141 -9.42 -2.85 -6.40
N VAL A 142 -10.68 -2.83 -5.98
CA VAL A 142 -11.07 -2.46 -4.62
C VAL A 142 -11.94 -3.58 -4.06
N GLU A 143 -11.59 -4.08 -2.88
CA GLU A 143 -12.43 -5.06 -2.20
C GLU A 143 -13.68 -4.39 -1.63
N LYS A 144 -14.80 -5.11 -1.60
CA LYS A 144 -16.06 -4.60 -1.06
C LYS A 144 -15.99 -4.41 0.44
N GLU A 145 -15.29 -5.31 1.13
CA GLU A 145 -15.09 -5.27 2.58
C GLU A 145 -13.62 -5.44 2.94
N THR A 146 -13.21 -4.88 4.08
CA THR A 146 -11.82 -4.91 4.51
C THR A 146 -11.29 -6.29 4.84
N LYS A 147 -12.18 -7.27 5.11
CA LYS A 147 -11.75 -8.67 5.36
C LYS A 147 -11.59 -9.51 4.10
N GLU A 148 -12.03 -9.01 2.95
CA GLU A 148 -11.89 -9.71 1.67
C GLU A 148 -10.51 -9.49 1.06
N CYS A 149 -10.01 -10.48 0.36
CA CYS A 149 -8.73 -10.43 -0.33
C CYS A 149 -8.77 -11.21 -1.67
N GLY A 150 -9.93 -11.25 -2.29
CA GLY A 150 -10.11 -12.01 -3.54
C GLY A 150 -9.67 -11.26 -4.79
N LEU A 151 -9.78 -9.92 -4.79
CA LEU A 151 -9.46 -9.07 -5.94
C LEU A 151 -8.06 -8.44 -5.86
N THR A 152 -7.48 -8.41 -4.67
CA THR A 152 -6.18 -7.74 -4.41
C THR A 152 -5.10 -8.66 -3.83
#